data_9f4a43565f1df36ec7c71c15bb66e49a
#
_entry.id   9f4a43565f1df36ec7c71c15bb66e49a
#
_cell.length_a   1.000
_cell.length_b   1.000
_cell.length_c   1.000
_cell.angle_alpha   90.00
_cell.angle_beta   90.00
_cell.angle_gamma   90.00
#
_symmetry.space_group_name_H-M   'P 1'
#
loop_
_entity.id
_entity.type
_entity.pdbx_description
1 polymer ?
#
loop_
_entity_poly.entity_id
_entity_poly.type
_entity_poly.pdbx_seq_one_letter_code
_entity_poly.pdbx_strand_id
1 'polypeptide(L)'
;GYYNRLVWMLPNGQYGYYDKRHLFGYAGEDKHYQAGNKRLIASVNGWKINLQVCYDLRFPVWARNRVLDSDQSRSGQPASATGPEYDLLVYVANWPERRSHAWKTLLCARAIENQCYVIGVNRVGSDGNNIYHSGNSLVIDPLGQVLYHMADQEDVSTITLQKEKLEEVREKFPFWKDADSFTIH
;
A
#
# COMPACT_ATOMS: atom_id res chain seq x y z
N GLY A 1 -3.28 19.83 -14.65
CA GLY A 1 -1.98 19.30 -14.31
C GLY A 1 -1.84 17.82 -14.68
N TYR A 2 -0.62 17.31 -14.66
CA TYR A 2 -0.35 15.89 -14.90
C TYR A 2 -0.14 15.20 -13.57
N TYR A 3 -0.56 13.93 -13.46
CA TYR A 3 -0.46 13.12 -12.25
C TYR A 3 0.12 11.75 -12.56
N ASN A 4 0.92 11.21 -11.65
CA ASN A 4 1.24 9.79 -11.62
C ASN A 4 0.07 9.08 -10.93
N ARG A 5 -0.81 8.46 -11.74
CA ARG A 5 -2.13 7.99 -11.30
C ARG A 5 -2.23 6.47 -11.36
N LEU A 6 -2.63 5.87 -10.22
CA LEU A 6 -3.10 4.50 -10.14
C LEU A 6 -4.62 4.49 -10.31
N VAL A 7 -5.14 3.63 -11.17
CA VAL A 7 -6.58 3.45 -11.40
C VAL A 7 -7.03 2.11 -10.84
N TRP A 8 -8.05 2.14 -10.00
CA TRP A 8 -8.78 0.97 -9.53
C TRP A 8 -10.05 0.83 -10.36
N MET A 9 -10.08 -0.13 -11.27
CA MET A 9 -11.20 -0.35 -12.20
C MET A 9 -12.07 -1.50 -11.71
N LEU A 10 -13.38 -1.29 -11.68
CA LEU A 10 -14.37 -2.31 -11.38
C LEU A 10 -14.87 -2.99 -12.68
N PRO A 11 -15.38 -4.24 -12.62
CA PRO A 11 -15.89 -4.95 -13.79
C PRO A 11 -17.03 -4.24 -14.53
N ASN A 12 -17.77 -3.39 -13.86
CA ASN A 12 -18.87 -2.59 -14.45
C ASN A 12 -18.39 -1.28 -15.11
N GLY A 13 -17.08 -1.04 -15.19
CA GLY A 13 -16.48 0.16 -15.78
C GLY A 13 -16.41 1.36 -14.84
N GLN A 14 -16.96 1.29 -13.64
CA GLN A 14 -16.72 2.32 -12.63
C GLN A 14 -15.26 2.24 -12.14
N TYR A 15 -14.69 3.36 -11.75
CA TYR A 15 -13.32 3.38 -11.26
C TYR A 15 -13.11 4.40 -10.15
N GLY A 16 -12.15 4.07 -9.28
CA GLY A 16 -11.51 5.00 -8.37
C GLY A 16 -10.07 5.29 -8.84
N TYR A 17 -9.45 6.34 -8.32
CA TYR A 17 -8.06 6.62 -8.64
C TYR A 17 -7.31 7.15 -7.44
N TYR A 18 -6.01 6.90 -7.45
CA TYR A 18 -5.05 7.45 -6.51
C TYR A 18 -3.97 8.22 -7.27
N ASP A 19 -3.85 9.51 -7.00
CA ASP A 19 -2.76 10.33 -7.47
C ASP A 19 -1.61 10.26 -6.46
N LYS A 20 -0.47 9.83 -6.92
CA LYS A 20 0.73 9.64 -6.08
C LYS A 20 1.00 10.87 -5.21
N ARG A 21 1.10 10.65 -3.89
CA ARG A 21 1.31 11.72 -2.91
C ARG A 21 2.74 12.23 -2.93
N HIS A 22 3.72 11.32 -2.91
CA HIS A 22 5.12 11.67 -2.77
C HIS A 22 5.84 11.49 -4.11
N LEU A 23 6.12 12.61 -4.76
CA LEU A 23 6.85 12.61 -6.02
C LEU A 23 8.35 12.39 -5.78
N PHE A 24 8.97 11.57 -6.62
CA PHE A 24 10.40 11.26 -6.50
C PHE A 24 11.25 12.38 -7.09
N GLY A 25 11.40 13.49 -6.33
CA GLY A 25 12.14 14.68 -6.73
C GLY A 25 13.60 14.44 -7.10
N TYR A 26 14.25 13.40 -6.49
CA TYR A 26 15.60 13.00 -6.87
C TYR A 26 15.74 12.68 -8.36
N ALA A 27 14.69 12.14 -8.99
CA ALA A 27 14.63 11.90 -10.43
C ALA A 27 13.85 12.98 -11.20
N GLY A 28 13.50 14.10 -10.56
CA GLY A 28 12.79 15.22 -11.19
C GLY A 28 11.30 14.95 -11.46
N GLU A 29 10.68 13.98 -10.81
CA GLU A 29 9.25 13.68 -10.99
C GLU A 29 8.36 14.89 -10.64
N ASP A 30 8.75 15.66 -9.64
CA ASP A 30 8.11 16.89 -9.17
C ASP A 30 8.12 18.04 -10.19
N LYS A 31 9.00 17.96 -11.20
CA LYS A 31 9.06 18.95 -12.30
C LYS A 31 7.99 18.71 -13.37
N HIS A 32 7.42 17.51 -13.41
CA HIS A 32 6.49 17.07 -14.46
C HIS A 32 5.10 16.75 -13.96
N TYR A 33 4.99 16.32 -12.68
CA TYR A 33 3.74 15.87 -12.08
C TYR A 33 3.38 16.67 -10.84
N GLN A 34 2.08 16.72 -10.56
CA GLN A 34 1.54 17.28 -9.32
C GLN A 34 1.29 16.17 -8.32
N ALA A 35 1.52 16.46 -7.04
CA ALA A 35 1.22 15.55 -5.94
C ALA A 35 -0.29 15.43 -5.70
N GLY A 36 -0.75 14.21 -5.44
CA GLY A 36 -2.09 13.98 -4.92
C GLY A 36 -2.21 14.34 -3.44
N ASN A 37 -3.44 14.45 -2.95
CA ASN A 37 -3.72 14.79 -1.55
C ASN A 37 -4.78 13.89 -0.90
N LYS A 38 -5.22 12.83 -1.61
CA LYS A 38 -6.26 11.91 -1.13
C LYS A 38 -5.78 10.49 -1.16
N ARG A 39 -6.09 9.72 -0.11
CA ARG A 39 -5.90 8.27 -0.11
C ARG A 39 -7.06 7.60 -0.83
N LEU A 40 -6.78 6.48 -1.47
CA LEU A 40 -7.79 5.59 -2.04
C LEU A 40 -7.84 4.31 -1.21
N ILE A 41 -8.95 4.10 -0.52
CA ILE A 41 -9.29 2.83 0.11
C ILE A 41 -10.39 2.18 -0.73
N ALA A 42 -10.00 1.20 -1.52
CA ALA A 42 -10.94 0.41 -2.31
C ALA A 42 -11.57 -0.69 -1.44
N SER A 43 -12.78 -1.11 -1.80
CA SER A 43 -13.45 -2.22 -1.13
C SER A 43 -13.87 -3.28 -2.15
N VAL A 44 -13.54 -4.54 -1.87
CA VAL A 44 -13.94 -5.69 -2.68
C VAL A 44 -14.08 -6.93 -1.79
N ASN A 45 -15.23 -7.61 -1.89
CA ASN A 45 -15.51 -8.86 -1.15
C ASN A 45 -15.21 -8.76 0.35
N GLY A 46 -15.53 -7.62 0.98
CA GLY A 46 -15.31 -7.39 2.40
C GLY A 46 -13.87 -7.02 2.79
N TRP A 47 -12.92 -6.95 1.83
CA TRP A 47 -11.57 -6.44 2.03
C TRP A 47 -11.52 -4.93 1.79
N LYS A 48 -10.79 -4.23 2.66
CA LYS A 48 -10.46 -2.81 2.49
C LYS A 48 -8.99 -2.72 2.05
N ILE A 49 -8.74 -2.10 0.90
CA ILE A 49 -7.44 -2.11 0.22
C ILE A 49 -6.94 -0.67 0.07
N ASN A 50 -5.83 -0.34 0.71
CA ASN A 50 -5.13 0.93 0.52
C ASN A 50 -4.16 0.79 -0.67
N LEU A 51 -4.27 1.69 -1.64
CA LEU A 51 -3.48 1.66 -2.87
C LEU A 51 -2.49 2.82 -2.90
N GLN A 52 -1.22 2.52 -3.09
CA GLN A 52 -0.12 3.49 -3.11
C GLN A 52 0.89 3.22 -4.24
N VAL A 53 1.74 4.21 -4.54
CA VAL A 53 2.67 4.14 -5.66
C VAL A 53 4.12 4.36 -5.21
N CYS A 54 4.95 3.33 -5.38
CA CYS A 54 6.41 3.39 -5.37
C CYS A 54 6.99 4.17 -4.18
N TYR A 55 7.39 5.42 -4.39
CA TYR A 55 8.08 6.27 -3.41
C TYR A 55 7.25 6.54 -2.15
N ASP A 56 5.91 6.42 -2.21
CA ASP A 56 5.03 6.52 -1.04
C ASP A 56 5.43 5.52 0.07
N LEU A 57 6.04 4.39 -0.30
CA LEU A 57 6.55 3.39 0.65
C LEU A 57 7.51 3.97 1.70
N ARG A 58 8.24 5.05 1.38
CA ARG A 58 9.18 5.69 2.30
C ARG A 58 8.52 6.54 3.40
N PHE A 59 7.22 6.79 3.28
CA PHE A 59 6.51 7.73 4.15
C PHE A 59 5.48 7.01 5.03
N PRO A 60 5.88 6.54 6.24
CA PRO A 60 5.04 5.72 7.11
C PRO A 60 3.76 6.44 7.53
N VAL A 61 3.80 7.75 7.75
CA VAL A 61 2.64 8.54 8.17
C VAL A 61 1.52 8.48 7.12
N TRP A 62 1.88 8.52 5.82
CA TRP A 62 0.89 8.41 4.74
C TRP A 62 0.26 7.03 4.65
N ALA A 63 1.06 5.99 4.89
CA ALA A 63 0.63 4.60 4.89
C ALA A 63 -0.07 4.17 6.19
N ARG A 64 0.03 4.97 7.28
CA ARG A 64 -0.46 4.56 8.60
C ARG A 64 -1.93 4.13 8.56
N ASN A 65 -2.18 2.93 9.07
CA ASN A 65 -3.53 2.40 9.26
C ASN A 65 -4.19 3.12 10.43
N ARG A 66 -5.11 4.02 10.13
CA ARG A 66 -5.79 4.81 11.15
C ARG A 66 -6.88 3.99 11.80
N VAL A 67 -7.14 4.26 13.07
CA VAL A 67 -8.30 3.76 13.78
C VAL A 67 -9.48 4.65 13.44
N LEU A 68 -10.56 4.05 12.95
CA LEU A 68 -11.81 4.77 12.71
C LEU A 68 -12.63 4.70 14.00
N ASP A 69 -12.73 5.83 14.71
CA ASP A 69 -13.64 5.98 15.82
C ASP A 69 -15.08 6.17 15.33
N SER A 70 -16.05 5.64 16.09
CA SER A 70 -17.47 5.77 15.79
C SER A 70 -17.96 7.22 15.70
N ASP A 71 -17.25 8.16 16.34
CA ASP A 71 -17.60 9.59 16.37
C ASP A 71 -17.07 10.38 15.14
N GLN A 72 -16.18 9.83 14.34
CA GLN A 72 -15.66 10.48 13.14
C GLN A 72 -16.30 9.97 11.85
N SER A 73 -17.58 9.61 11.88
CA SER A 73 -18.33 9.28 10.68
C SER A 73 -18.40 10.50 9.76
N ARG A 74 -17.50 10.54 8.77
CA ARG A 74 -17.66 11.44 7.62
C ARG A 74 -19.02 11.13 7.00
N SER A 75 -19.84 12.17 6.83
CA SER A 75 -21.17 12.14 6.26
C SER A 75 -21.30 11.14 5.10
N GLY A 76 -22.02 10.04 5.32
CA GLY A 76 -22.43 9.09 4.27
C GLY A 76 -21.97 7.64 4.42
N GLN A 77 -21.24 7.26 5.47
CA GLN A 77 -20.96 5.84 5.76
C GLN A 77 -21.67 5.41 7.06
N PRO A 78 -22.19 4.17 7.12
CA PRO A 78 -22.84 3.71 8.34
C PRO A 78 -21.84 3.66 9.50
N ALA A 79 -22.26 4.15 10.66
CA ALA A 79 -21.52 4.17 11.92
C ALA A 79 -21.35 2.75 12.49
N SER A 80 -20.45 1.92 11.90
CA SER A 80 -20.30 0.53 12.36
C SER A 80 -18.90 -0.06 12.31
N ALA A 81 -17.85 0.72 12.17
CA ALA A 81 -16.50 0.14 12.14
C ALA A 81 -15.52 0.88 13.06
N THR A 82 -15.55 0.53 14.34
CA THR A 82 -14.38 0.71 15.21
C THR A 82 -13.31 -0.29 14.78
N GLY A 83 -12.19 0.19 14.26
CA GLY A 83 -11.08 -0.69 13.86
C GLY A 83 -10.16 -0.08 12.81
N PRO A 84 -9.17 -0.84 12.35
CA PRO A 84 -8.25 -0.39 11.31
C PRO A 84 -8.94 -0.02 10.01
N GLU A 85 -8.48 1.05 9.37
CA GLU A 85 -9.08 1.61 8.15
C GLU A 85 -8.97 0.68 6.94
N TYR A 86 -7.93 -0.17 6.89
CA TYR A 86 -7.71 -1.12 5.79
C TYR A 86 -7.10 -2.45 6.26
N ASP A 87 -7.23 -3.47 5.41
CA ASP A 87 -6.79 -4.85 5.65
C ASP A 87 -5.55 -5.22 4.82
N LEU A 88 -5.42 -4.59 3.65
CA LEU A 88 -4.39 -4.84 2.67
C LEU A 88 -3.81 -3.51 2.18
N LEU A 89 -2.49 -3.45 2.09
CA LEU A 89 -1.75 -2.32 1.53
C LEU A 89 -1.02 -2.78 0.27
N VAL A 90 -1.27 -2.11 -0.86
CA VAL A 90 -0.68 -2.47 -2.15
C VAL A 90 0.18 -1.33 -2.67
N TYR A 91 1.41 -1.68 -3.08
CA TYR A 91 2.33 -0.80 -3.78
C TYR A 91 2.60 -1.32 -5.19
N VAL A 92 2.45 -0.47 -6.19
CA VAL A 92 2.97 -0.70 -7.55
C VAL A 92 4.17 0.20 -7.79
N ALA A 93 5.26 -0.34 -8.34
CA ALA A 93 6.52 0.39 -8.36
C ALA A 93 7.41 0.13 -9.58
N ASN A 94 8.28 1.13 -9.85
CA ASN A 94 9.53 1.03 -10.59
C ASN A 94 10.66 1.31 -9.60
N TRP A 95 11.01 0.31 -8.77
CA TRP A 95 12.01 0.46 -7.71
C TRP A 95 13.32 -0.21 -8.13
N PRO A 96 14.41 0.56 -8.32
CA PRO A 96 15.68 0.02 -8.83
C PRO A 96 16.36 -0.96 -7.88
N GLU A 97 17.10 -1.92 -8.46
CA GLU A 97 17.88 -2.95 -7.76
C GLU A 97 18.80 -2.36 -6.69
N ARG A 98 19.52 -1.30 -7.00
CA ARG A 98 20.45 -0.64 -6.05
C ARG A 98 19.79 -0.16 -4.75
N ARG A 99 18.47 -0.18 -4.67
CA ARG A 99 17.66 0.17 -3.48
C ARG A 99 16.75 -0.96 -3.02
N SER A 100 16.95 -2.18 -3.51
CA SER A 100 16.10 -3.35 -3.22
C SER A 100 16.05 -3.70 -1.74
N HIS A 101 17.14 -3.49 -1.01
CA HIS A 101 17.16 -3.66 0.45
C HIS A 101 16.09 -2.78 1.12
N ALA A 102 16.05 -1.48 0.80
CA ALA A 102 15.05 -0.57 1.35
C ALA A 102 13.63 -0.97 0.95
N TRP A 103 13.42 -1.44 -0.29
CA TRP A 103 12.13 -1.93 -0.78
C TRP A 103 11.61 -3.08 0.10
N LYS A 104 12.39 -4.13 0.24
CA LYS A 104 12.01 -5.32 1.03
C LYS A 104 11.79 -5.00 2.51
N THR A 105 12.73 -4.26 3.11
CA THR A 105 12.65 -3.91 4.53
C THR A 105 11.44 -3.04 4.85
N LEU A 106 11.16 -2.04 4.01
CA LEU A 106 10.02 -1.15 4.25
C LEU A 106 8.69 -1.84 4.02
N LEU A 107 8.57 -2.74 3.04
CA LEU A 107 7.34 -3.53 2.87
C LEU A 107 7.04 -4.38 4.10
N CYS A 108 8.05 -5.08 4.66
CA CYS A 108 7.90 -5.80 5.92
C CYS A 108 7.50 -4.89 7.08
N ALA A 109 8.16 -3.74 7.22
CA ALA A 109 7.83 -2.77 8.26
C ALA A 109 6.37 -2.30 8.16
N ARG A 110 5.89 -2.00 6.94
CA ARG A 110 4.49 -1.60 6.70
C ARG A 110 3.49 -2.67 7.11
N ALA A 111 3.81 -3.96 6.88
CA ALA A 111 2.95 -5.06 7.30
C ALA A 111 2.84 -5.15 8.82
N ILE A 112 3.98 -5.12 9.50
CA ILE A 112 4.08 -5.26 10.97
C ILE A 112 3.41 -4.08 11.67
N GLU A 113 3.82 -2.85 11.37
CA GLU A 113 3.35 -1.63 12.06
C GLU A 113 1.86 -1.33 11.85
N ASN A 114 1.29 -1.79 10.71
CA ASN A 114 -0.12 -1.56 10.36
C ASN A 114 -1.00 -2.78 10.60
N GLN A 115 -0.42 -3.90 11.05
CA GLN A 115 -1.11 -5.18 11.23
C GLN A 115 -2.03 -5.49 10.04
N CYS A 116 -1.47 -5.52 8.83
CA CYS A 116 -2.17 -5.75 7.57
C CYS A 116 -1.34 -6.62 6.64
N TYR A 117 -1.97 -7.22 5.64
CA TYR A 117 -1.24 -7.79 4.51
C TYR A 117 -0.60 -6.68 3.68
N VAL A 118 0.58 -6.95 3.11
CA VAL A 118 1.26 -6.02 2.19
C VAL A 118 1.61 -6.75 0.90
N ILE A 119 1.27 -6.11 -0.22
CA ILE A 119 1.68 -6.56 -1.56
C ILE A 119 2.54 -5.45 -2.18
N GLY A 120 3.77 -5.79 -2.53
CA GLY A 120 4.65 -4.95 -3.32
C GLY A 120 4.86 -5.55 -4.70
N VAL A 121 4.33 -4.90 -5.74
CA VAL A 121 4.56 -5.31 -7.14
C VAL A 121 5.56 -4.36 -7.77
N ASN A 122 6.68 -4.90 -8.23
CA ASN A 122 7.74 -4.11 -8.82
C ASN A 122 8.11 -4.64 -10.20
N ARG A 123 8.51 -3.74 -11.09
CA ARG A 123 8.96 -4.11 -12.45
C ARG A 123 10.25 -4.93 -12.42
N VAL A 124 10.49 -5.68 -13.50
CA VAL A 124 11.74 -6.38 -13.80
C VAL A 124 12.38 -5.80 -15.06
N GLY A 125 13.69 -5.91 -15.18
CA GLY A 125 14.47 -5.48 -16.33
C GLY A 125 14.93 -4.03 -16.29
N SER A 126 15.67 -3.62 -17.31
CA SER A 126 16.19 -2.26 -17.44
C SER A 126 15.14 -1.29 -17.97
N ASP A 127 15.18 -0.05 -17.50
CA ASP A 127 14.37 1.03 -18.05
C ASP A 127 15.09 1.74 -19.23
N GLY A 128 14.45 2.78 -19.77
CA GLY A 128 15.01 3.57 -20.88
C GLY A 128 16.31 4.32 -20.55
N ASN A 129 16.69 4.39 -19.27
CA ASN A 129 17.94 4.97 -18.79
C ASN A 129 18.97 3.89 -18.37
N ASN A 130 18.76 2.64 -18.78
CA ASN A 130 19.58 1.48 -18.41
C ASN A 130 19.66 1.23 -16.88
N ILE A 131 18.65 1.66 -16.12
CA ILE A 131 18.59 1.36 -14.71
C ILE A 131 17.89 0.01 -14.53
N TYR A 132 18.61 -0.95 -13.94
CA TYR A 132 18.11 -2.29 -13.70
C TYR A 132 17.16 -2.34 -12.51
N HIS A 133 16.08 -3.11 -12.67
CA HIS A 133 15.06 -3.38 -11.67
C HIS A 133 14.97 -4.90 -11.51
N SER A 134 15.22 -5.39 -10.32
CA SER A 134 15.22 -6.84 -9.99
C SER A 134 13.85 -7.37 -9.57
N GLY A 135 12.78 -6.61 -9.71
CA GLY A 135 11.49 -7.01 -9.16
C GLY A 135 11.52 -7.02 -7.64
N ASN A 136 11.85 -8.16 -7.06
CA ASN A 136 11.67 -8.38 -5.62
C ASN A 136 10.22 -8.08 -5.21
N SER A 137 9.27 -8.53 -6.03
CA SER A 137 7.85 -8.47 -5.71
C SER A 137 7.54 -9.38 -4.53
N LEU A 138 6.72 -8.92 -3.59
CA LEU A 138 6.51 -9.59 -2.30
C LEU A 138 5.02 -9.58 -1.92
N VAL A 139 4.60 -10.66 -1.27
CA VAL A 139 3.38 -10.71 -0.47
C VAL A 139 3.80 -11.04 0.97
N ILE A 140 3.33 -10.24 1.92
CA ILE A 140 3.76 -10.28 3.32
C ILE A 140 2.52 -10.32 4.21
N ASP A 141 2.54 -11.16 5.24
CA ASP A 141 1.46 -11.28 6.20
C ASP A 141 1.53 -10.19 7.30
N PRO A 142 0.49 -10.04 8.15
CA PRO A 142 0.44 -9.03 9.21
C PRO A 142 1.53 -9.15 10.28
N LEU A 143 2.24 -10.27 10.35
CA LEU A 143 3.36 -10.52 11.27
C LEU A 143 4.73 -10.28 10.62
N GLY A 144 4.75 -9.87 9.33
CA GLY A 144 5.97 -9.61 8.57
C GLY A 144 6.57 -10.86 7.91
N GLN A 145 5.86 -12.00 7.91
CA GLN A 145 6.32 -13.20 7.22
C GLN A 145 6.08 -13.07 5.71
N VAL A 146 7.10 -13.42 4.93
CA VAL A 146 7.03 -13.40 3.47
C VAL A 146 6.27 -14.65 3.00
N LEU A 147 5.10 -14.46 2.40
CA LEU A 147 4.25 -15.51 1.82
C LEU A 147 4.64 -15.81 0.37
N TYR A 148 5.16 -14.82 -0.33
CA TYR A 148 5.60 -14.91 -1.72
C TYR A 148 6.75 -13.92 -1.98
N HIS A 149 7.73 -14.36 -2.78
CA HIS A 149 8.82 -13.52 -3.25
C HIS A 149 9.23 -13.95 -4.64
N MET A 150 9.34 -13.00 -5.57
CA MET A 150 9.86 -13.23 -6.91
C MET A 150 10.85 -12.11 -7.29
N ALA A 151 12.02 -12.52 -7.78
CA ALA A 151 13.08 -11.63 -8.21
C ALA A 151 13.63 -12.04 -9.57
N ASP A 152 14.14 -11.06 -10.32
CA ASP A 152 14.90 -11.20 -11.57
C ASP A 152 14.16 -11.86 -12.75
N GLN A 153 12.87 -12.11 -12.61
CA GLN A 153 12.04 -12.65 -13.68
C GLN A 153 10.60 -12.15 -13.62
N GLU A 154 9.93 -12.15 -14.75
CA GLU A 154 8.48 -11.92 -14.84
C GLU A 154 7.73 -13.13 -14.28
N ASP A 155 6.68 -12.89 -13.49
CA ASP A 155 5.86 -13.93 -12.93
C ASP A 155 4.41 -13.48 -12.75
N VAL A 156 3.51 -14.47 -12.80
CA VAL A 156 2.09 -14.32 -12.45
C VAL A 156 1.73 -15.40 -11.44
N SER A 157 1.49 -14.99 -10.22
CA SER A 157 1.17 -15.91 -9.11
C SER A 157 -0.15 -15.55 -8.45
N THR A 158 -0.87 -16.57 -8.01
CA THR A 158 -2.10 -16.42 -7.21
C THR A 158 -1.82 -16.83 -5.77
N ILE A 159 -1.99 -15.89 -4.84
CA ILE A 159 -1.79 -16.10 -3.41
C ILE A 159 -3.12 -15.88 -2.70
N THR A 160 -3.55 -16.88 -1.94
CA THR A 160 -4.76 -16.77 -1.11
C THR A 160 -4.44 -16.07 0.19
N LEU A 161 -5.08 -14.92 0.44
CA LEU A 161 -5.04 -14.22 1.72
C LEU A 161 -6.25 -14.66 2.56
N GLN A 162 -6.04 -14.83 3.86
CA GLN A 162 -7.07 -15.31 4.79
C GLN A 162 -7.47 -14.17 5.72
N LYS A 163 -8.73 -13.73 5.62
CA LYS A 163 -9.24 -12.61 6.44
C LYS A 163 -9.30 -13.00 7.91
N GLU A 164 -9.68 -14.24 8.18
CA GLU A 164 -9.78 -14.79 9.52
C GLU A 164 -8.43 -14.73 10.25
N LYS A 165 -7.32 -15.05 9.56
CA LYS A 165 -5.97 -14.93 10.15
C LYS A 165 -5.59 -13.48 10.46
N LEU A 166 -6.01 -12.52 9.62
CA LEU A 166 -5.80 -11.11 9.90
C LEU A 166 -6.55 -10.69 11.17
N GLU A 167 -7.79 -11.11 11.30
CA GLU A 167 -8.65 -10.82 12.45
C GLU A 167 -8.10 -11.45 13.73
N GLU A 168 -7.68 -12.72 13.67
CA GLU A 168 -7.02 -13.42 14.79
C GLU A 168 -5.75 -12.68 15.28
N VAL A 169 -4.91 -12.20 14.36
CA VAL A 169 -3.70 -11.42 14.72
C VAL A 169 -4.08 -10.14 15.42
N ARG A 170 -5.07 -9.41 14.90
CA ARG A 170 -5.54 -8.13 15.44
C ARG A 170 -6.26 -8.29 16.79
N GLU A 171 -6.94 -9.40 17.00
CA GLU A 171 -7.59 -9.74 18.28
C GLU A 171 -6.55 -10.16 19.32
N LYS A 172 -5.65 -11.07 18.96
CA LYS A 172 -4.61 -11.56 19.86
C LYS A 172 -3.59 -10.49 20.24
N PHE A 173 -3.27 -9.60 19.32
CA PHE A 173 -2.30 -8.52 19.49
C PHE A 173 -2.95 -7.17 19.09
N PRO A 174 -3.78 -6.57 19.92
CA PRO A 174 -4.56 -5.39 19.55
C PRO A 174 -3.73 -4.09 19.57
N PHE A 175 -2.48 -4.10 19.05
CA PHE A 175 -1.55 -2.96 19.05
C PHE A 175 -2.09 -1.74 18.30
N TRP A 176 -3.01 -1.95 17.35
CA TRP A 176 -3.67 -0.88 16.63
C TRP A 176 -4.49 0.05 17.55
N LYS A 177 -4.92 -0.44 18.76
CA LYS A 177 -5.67 0.36 19.73
C LYS A 177 -4.80 1.40 20.44
N ASP A 178 -3.48 1.16 20.47
CA ASP A 178 -2.50 2.05 21.13
C ASP A 178 -1.93 3.09 20.14
N ALA A 179 -2.46 3.13 18.91
CA ALA A 179 -1.96 4.02 17.88
C ALA A 179 -2.33 5.48 18.16
N ASP A 180 -1.37 6.38 17.98
CA ASP A 180 -1.58 7.81 18.09
C ASP A 180 -2.56 8.33 17.02
N SER A 181 -3.36 9.32 17.40
CA SER A 181 -4.18 10.09 16.47
C SER A 181 -3.35 11.22 15.85
N PHE A 182 -3.47 11.42 14.53
CA PHE A 182 -2.77 12.49 13.81
C PHE A 182 -3.57 12.98 12.61
N THR A 183 -3.28 14.20 12.18
CA THR A 183 -3.86 14.80 10.97
C THR A 183 -2.75 15.12 9.97
N ILE A 184 -2.98 14.82 8.70
CA ILE A 184 -2.09 15.19 7.59
C ILE A 184 -2.69 16.41 6.89
N HIS A 185 -1.93 17.47 6.82
CA HIS A 185 -2.30 18.74 6.18
C HIS A 185 -1.75 18.85 4.75
#